data_c68242ae0e8ac2763665be37ec4ab578
#
_entry.id   c68242ae0e8ac2763665be37ec4ab578
#
_cell.length_a   1.000
_cell.length_b   1.000
_cell.length_c   1.000
_cell.angle_alpha   90.00
_cell.angle_beta   90.00
_cell.angle_gamma   90.00
#
_symmetry.space_group_name_H-M   'P 1'
#
loop_
_entity.id
_entity.type
_entity.pdbx_description
1 polymer ?
#
loop_
_entity_poly.entity_id
_entity_poly.type
_entity_poly.pdbx_seq_one_letter_code
_entity_poly.pdbx_strand_id
1 'polypeptide(L)'
;MRKILLSIILFFATISSAIAQKLTVESFKLATSDLTAQTQPRKDTNNYNCAVVKVLFVGDIIDFGGNIVKPVVKYTNETWVYMPQRSRQLKITTKDYLPLMVTFEDYGVDKLESNRTYVLTLLGNNKIDERLIALLSSNQQFAQSPVKTVSINVKDGINIEMVKVEAGTFTMGATAEMESPTDDEKPAHKVTITKDFYIGKYEVTQAQWYAIMEEEPIPGFYMGDQYPKDEVSWTDCQKFISKLNQITGKNFRLPTVAEWEYAARGGSKSRGYQYSGSNNLSDVAWYRANSNNTMHPVGTKQANELGIYDMSGNVWEWCLLPMGKYPHKPQKDPMGKKQWNTLDELRGGDWNSYTKDCRSSNRKFLSNRNLTNGIGFRLVLTE
;
A
#
# COMPACT_ATOMS: atom_id res chain seq x y z
N MET A 1 -2.76 78.56 -28.70
CA MET A 1 -3.79 77.99 -27.77
C MET A 1 -3.71 76.50 -27.77
N ARG A 2 -3.00 75.96 -26.84
CA ARG A 2 -2.86 74.49 -26.65
C ARG A 2 -3.70 74.07 -25.45
N LYS A 3 -4.70 73.24 -25.70
CA LYS A 3 -5.53 72.60 -24.64
C LYS A 3 -4.73 71.49 -23.98
N ILE A 4 -4.50 71.67 -22.71
CA ILE A 4 -3.94 70.56 -21.85
C ILE A 4 -5.09 69.75 -21.39
N LEU A 5 -5.11 68.45 -21.80
CA LEU A 5 -6.04 67.47 -21.33
C LEU A 5 -5.45 66.82 -20.08
N LEU A 6 -6.07 67.00 -18.92
CA LEU A 6 -5.68 66.45 -17.66
C LEU A 6 -6.39 65.04 -17.58
N SER A 7 -5.62 63.98 -17.75
CA SER A 7 -6.12 62.62 -17.53
C SER A 7 -6.06 62.30 -16.04
N ILE A 8 -7.21 62.21 -15.41
CA ILE A 8 -7.36 61.71 -14.04
C ILE A 8 -7.38 60.18 -14.13
N ILE A 9 -6.28 59.55 -13.71
CA ILE A 9 -6.24 58.10 -13.51
C ILE A 9 -6.90 57.84 -12.17
N LEU A 10 -8.12 57.33 -12.22
CA LEU A 10 -8.82 56.78 -11.07
C LEU A 10 -8.19 55.42 -10.72
N PHE A 11 -7.40 55.37 -9.66
CA PHE A 11 -6.95 54.14 -9.05
C PHE A 11 -8.13 53.52 -8.28
N PHE A 12 -8.82 52.59 -8.90
CA PHE A 12 -9.73 51.72 -8.16
C PHE A 12 -8.87 50.72 -7.35
N ALA A 13 -8.60 51.05 -6.11
CA ALA A 13 -8.17 50.06 -5.13
C ALA A 13 -9.34 49.15 -4.87
N THR A 14 -9.39 48.01 -5.54
CA THR A 14 -10.28 46.91 -5.15
C THR A 14 -9.84 46.42 -3.80
N ILE A 15 -10.53 46.86 -2.75
CA ILE A 15 -10.47 46.21 -1.43
C ILE A 15 -11.14 44.87 -1.62
N SER A 16 -10.32 43.88 -1.93
CA SER A 16 -10.75 42.49 -1.83
C SER A 16 -11.00 42.21 -0.35
N SER A 17 -12.26 42.30 0.07
CA SER A 17 -12.68 41.77 1.37
C SER A 17 -12.40 40.29 1.32
N ALA A 18 -11.34 39.84 1.99
CA ALA A 18 -11.07 38.42 2.21
C ALA A 18 -12.24 37.87 3.02
N ILE A 19 -13.22 37.30 2.34
CA ILE A 19 -14.27 36.53 3.00
C ILE A 19 -13.52 35.35 3.60
N ALA A 20 -13.49 35.31 4.93
CA ALA A 20 -12.87 34.22 5.66
C ALA A 20 -13.52 32.91 5.25
N GLN A 21 -12.72 32.06 4.63
CA GLN A 21 -13.20 30.81 4.05
C GLN A 21 -13.49 29.77 5.13
N LYS A 22 -14.55 29.01 4.98
CA LYS A 22 -14.93 27.95 5.92
C LYS A 22 -14.56 26.59 5.37
N LEU A 23 -13.99 25.75 6.22
CA LEU A 23 -13.90 24.32 5.99
C LEU A 23 -15.27 23.69 6.21
N THR A 24 -15.58 22.67 5.41
CA THR A 24 -16.73 21.80 5.59
C THR A 24 -16.29 20.36 5.81
N VAL A 25 -17.04 19.65 6.63
CA VAL A 25 -16.87 18.20 6.77
C VAL A 25 -17.70 17.52 5.68
N GLU A 26 -17.03 16.80 4.79
CA GLU A 26 -17.70 15.96 3.80
C GLU A 26 -18.18 14.66 4.39
N SER A 27 -17.36 14.04 5.22
CA SER A 27 -17.72 12.80 5.90
C SER A 27 -16.91 12.61 7.19
N PHE A 28 -17.53 11.96 8.17
CA PHE A 28 -16.86 11.39 9.34
C PHE A 28 -17.46 10.03 9.64
N LYS A 29 -16.67 8.96 9.59
CA LYS A 29 -17.17 7.60 9.75
C LYS A 29 -16.14 6.65 10.36
N LEU A 30 -16.62 5.61 11.01
CA LEU A 30 -15.81 4.48 11.45
C LEU A 30 -15.29 3.72 10.23
N ALA A 31 -13.98 3.52 10.17
CA ALA A 31 -13.30 2.71 9.15
C ALA A 31 -13.14 1.27 9.69
N THR A 32 -14.13 0.44 9.48
CA THR A 32 -14.20 -0.91 10.08
C THR A 32 -13.09 -1.84 9.64
N SER A 33 -12.56 -1.65 8.42
CA SER A 33 -11.44 -2.42 7.86
C SER A 33 -10.07 -1.81 8.14
N ASP A 34 -10.01 -0.61 8.74
CA ASP A 34 -8.75 0.07 9.03
C ASP A 34 -8.29 -0.23 10.45
N LEU A 35 -7.24 -1.03 10.56
CA LEU A 35 -6.69 -1.49 11.83
C LEU A 35 -5.62 -0.57 12.42
N THR A 36 -5.42 0.64 11.89
CA THR A 36 -4.34 1.55 12.32
C THR A 36 -4.32 1.76 13.84
N ALA A 37 -5.48 1.97 14.47
CA ALA A 37 -5.55 2.16 15.91
C ALA A 37 -5.12 0.93 16.72
N GLN A 38 -5.18 -0.25 16.14
CA GLN A 38 -4.78 -1.52 16.76
C GLN A 38 -3.31 -1.83 16.49
N THR A 39 -2.84 -1.57 15.28
CA THR A 39 -1.48 -1.90 14.85
C THR A 39 -0.45 -0.84 15.24
N GLN A 40 -0.90 0.41 15.42
CA GLN A 40 -0.07 1.52 15.90
C GLN A 40 -0.70 2.19 17.13
N PRO A 41 -0.91 1.44 18.23
CA PRO A 41 -1.62 1.95 19.38
C PRO A 41 -0.81 3.04 20.11
N ARG A 42 -1.52 4.07 20.57
CA ARG A 42 -0.99 5.01 21.56
C ARG A 42 -1.91 5.00 22.77
N LYS A 43 -1.32 5.27 23.92
CA LYS A 43 -2.06 5.35 25.17
C LYS A 43 -2.26 6.79 25.61
N ASP A 44 -3.42 7.05 26.19
CA ASP A 44 -3.71 8.32 26.85
C ASP A 44 -3.06 8.39 28.24
N THR A 45 -3.25 9.50 28.93
CA THR A 45 -2.74 9.73 30.30
C THR A 45 -3.27 8.74 31.34
N ASN A 46 -4.36 8.05 31.05
CA ASN A 46 -4.97 7.03 31.89
C ASN A 46 -4.57 5.60 31.48
N ASN A 47 -3.59 5.47 30.58
CA ASN A 47 -3.08 4.20 30.09
C ASN A 47 -4.08 3.39 29.23
N TYR A 48 -5.15 4.00 28.73
CA TYR A 48 -6.06 3.39 27.76
C TYR A 48 -5.59 3.61 26.32
N ASN A 49 -5.84 2.64 25.46
CA ASN A 49 -5.55 2.78 24.04
C ASN A 49 -6.44 3.84 23.39
N CYS A 50 -5.84 4.71 22.60
CA CYS A 50 -6.54 5.75 21.85
C CYS A 50 -7.32 5.20 20.65
N ALA A 51 -8.29 5.97 20.21
CA ALA A 51 -8.78 5.93 18.84
C ALA A 51 -7.82 6.70 17.92
N VAL A 52 -7.84 6.41 16.61
CA VAL A 52 -7.16 7.20 15.59
C VAL A 52 -8.22 7.89 14.72
N VAL A 53 -8.11 9.20 14.57
CA VAL A 53 -8.86 9.95 13.56
C VAL A 53 -7.90 10.31 12.42
N LYS A 54 -8.08 9.72 11.27
CA LYS A 54 -7.37 10.05 10.03
C LYS A 54 -8.08 11.23 9.38
N VAL A 55 -7.42 12.39 9.39
CA VAL A 55 -7.94 13.61 8.78
C VAL A 55 -7.40 13.73 7.37
N LEU A 56 -8.28 13.59 6.38
CA LEU A 56 -8.00 13.76 4.96
C LEU A 56 -8.29 15.19 4.57
N PHE A 57 -7.25 15.94 4.22
CA PHE A 57 -7.35 17.33 3.82
C PHE A 57 -6.21 17.73 2.88
N VAL A 58 -6.58 18.40 1.78
CA VAL A 58 -5.59 18.97 0.86
C VAL A 58 -5.34 20.44 1.27
N GLY A 59 -4.30 20.64 2.03
CA GLY A 59 -3.90 21.96 2.55
C GLY A 59 -3.10 21.84 3.85
N ASP A 60 -2.62 22.98 4.34
CA ASP A 60 -1.78 23.04 5.53
C ASP A 60 -2.61 23.04 6.81
N ILE A 61 -2.60 21.92 7.56
CA ILE A 61 -3.12 21.90 8.92
C ILE A 61 -2.01 22.37 9.86
N ILE A 62 -2.30 23.46 10.58
CA ILE A 62 -1.37 24.10 11.52
C ILE A 62 -1.40 23.36 12.86
N ASP A 63 -2.60 23.15 13.42
CA ASP A 63 -2.76 22.55 14.74
C ASP A 63 -4.11 21.84 14.89
N PHE A 64 -4.14 20.94 15.85
CA PHE A 64 -5.33 20.28 16.35
C PHE A 64 -5.56 20.63 17.81
N GLY A 65 -6.78 21.00 18.16
CA GLY A 65 -7.20 21.27 19.52
C GLY A 65 -8.24 20.24 19.99
N GLY A 66 -8.45 20.22 21.30
CA GLY A 66 -9.29 19.26 21.98
C GLY A 66 -8.46 18.22 22.75
N ASN A 67 -9.10 17.12 23.10
CA ASN A 67 -8.43 16.05 23.84
C ASN A 67 -7.66 15.14 22.87
N ILE A 68 -6.40 15.49 22.59
CA ILE A 68 -5.54 14.75 21.68
C ILE A 68 -4.24 14.29 22.35
N VAL A 69 -3.68 13.18 21.86
CA VAL A 69 -2.38 12.66 22.30
C VAL A 69 -1.33 13.03 21.26
N LYS A 70 -0.44 13.95 21.61
CA LYS A 70 0.67 14.41 20.74
C LYS A 70 1.87 13.45 20.75
N PRO A 71 2.70 13.45 19.69
CA PRO A 71 2.58 14.21 18.45
C PRO A 71 1.55 13.57 17.51
N VAL A 72 0.96 14.37 16.62
CA VAL A 72 0.19 13.85 15.48
C VAL A 72 1.15 13.29 14.42
N VAL A 73 0.68 12.38 13.57
CA VAL A 73 1.48 11.80 12.48
C VAL A 73 1.01 12.43 11.17
N LYS A 74 1.90 13.11 10.46
CA LYS A 74 1.59 13.82 9.21
C LYS A 74 2.08 13.04 8.00
N TYR A 75 1.19 12.84 7.04
CA TYR A 75 1.45 12.34 5.68
C TYR A 75 1.03 13.40 4.64
N THR A 76 1.27 13.19 3.36
CA THR A 76 1.04 14.20 2.29
C THR A 76 -0.43 14.52 2.19
N ASN A 77 -1.43 14.14 2.49
CA ASN A 77 -2.84 14.56 2.47
C ASN A 77 -3.66 13.92 3.59
N GLU A 78 -2.94 13.36 4.54
CA GLU A 78 -3.54 12.65 5.65
C GLU A 78 -2.78 12.97 6.94
N THR A 79 -3.50 13.25 8.01
CA THR A 79 -2.92 13.44 9.34
C THR A 79 -3.63 12.55 10.34
N TRP A 80 -2.86 11.76 11.09
CA TRP A 80 -3.42 10.89 12.12
C TRP A 80 -3.40 11.62 13.47
N VAL A 81 -4.58 11.72 14.05
CA VAL A 81 -4.80 12.34 15.35
C VAL A 81 -5.21 11.25 16.35
N TYR A 82 -4.37 10.99 17.32
CA TYR A 82 -4.67 10.04 18.39
C TYR A 82 -5.52 10.73 19.45
N MET A 83 -6.66 10.17 19.76
CA MET A 83 -7.62 10.74 20.67
C MET A 83 -8.03 9.72 21.75
N PRO A 84 -8.11 10.12 23.04
CA PRO A 84 -8.64 9.25 24.07
C PRO A 84 -10.04 8.73 23.71
N GLN A 85 -10.34 7.53 24.20
CA GLN A 85 -11.71 7.01 24.12
C GLN A 85 -12.71 8.00 24.73
N ARG A 86 -13.95 7.97 24.24
CA ARG A 86 -15.04 8.87 24.60
C ARG A 86 -14.86 10.33 24.18
N SER A 87 -13.81 10.68 23.44
CA SER A 87 -13.74 11.99 22.77
C SER A 87 -14.93 12.20 21.86
N ARG A 88 -15.49 13.42 21.85
CA ARG A 88 -16.73 13.77 21.12
C ARG A 88 -16.53 14.85 20.08
N GLN A 89 -15.38 15.51 20.11
CA GLN A 89 -15.11 16.63 19.20
C GLN A 89 -13.62 16.79 18.92
N LEU A 90 -13.30 17.38 17.78
CA LEU A 90 -11.95 17.71 17.33
C LEU A 90 -11.95 19.12 16.74
N LYS A 91 -11.06 19.98 17.23
CA LYS A 91 -10.81 21.29 16.63
C LYS A 91 -9.66 21.19 15.63
N ILE A 92 -9.85 21.78 14.45
CA ILE A 92 -8.86 21.79 13.38
C ILE A 92 -8.55 23.23 13.01
N THR A 93 -7.29 23.61 13.03
CA THR A 93 -6.80 24.92 12.62
C THR A 93 -5.92 24.77 11.40
N THR A 94 -6.26 25.48 10.32
CA THR A 94 -5.53 25.45 9.06
C THR A 94 -4.97 26.84 8.76
N LYS A 95 -4.08 26.92 7.77
CA LYS A 95 -3.45 28.18 7.35
C LYS A 95 -4.45 29.13 6.67
N ASP A 96 -5.32 28.59 5.84
CA ASP A 96 -6.12 29.37 4.88
C ASP A 96 -7.62 29.44 5.21
N TYR A 97 -8.08 28.74 6.25
CA TYR A 97 -9.50 28.64 6.61
C TYR A 97 -9.74 28.97 8.08
N LEU A 98 -10.95 29.39 8.40
CA LEU A 98 -11.36 29.56 9.79
C LEU A 98 -11.26 28.23 10.56
N PRO A 99 -10.89 28.28 11.86
CA PRO A 99 -10.87 27.07 12.68
C PRO A 99 -12.21 26.36 12.66
N LEU A 100 -12.16 25.05 12.44
CA LEU A 100 -13.34 24.18 12.40
C LEU A 100 -13.42 23.36 13.69
N MET A 101 -14.60 23.34 14.32
CA MET A 101 -14.94 22.38 15.37
C MET A 101 -15.80 21.28 14.75
N VAL A 102 -15.33 20.06 14.84
CA VAL A 102 -16.06 18.87 14.39
C VAL A 102 -16.65 18.20 15.63
N THR A 103 -17.97 18.19 15.74
CA THR A 103 -18.72 17.40 16.75
C THR A 103 -19.07 16.06 16.10
N PHE A 104 -18.63 14.97 16.68
CA PHE A 104 -18.73 13.64 16.03
C PHE A 104 -20.19 13.14 15.94
N GLU A 105 -21.02 13.55 16.90
CA GLU A 105 -22.45 13.22 16.92
C GLU A 105 -23.20 13.73 15.68
N ASP A 106 -22.78 14.89 15.13
CA ASP A 106 -23.37 15.47 13.92
C ASP A 106 -23.21 14.55 12.69
N TYR A 107 -22.32 13.55 12.79
CA TYR A 107 -22.00 12.56 11.75
C TYR A 107 -22.33 11.13 12.17
N GLY A 108 -23.17 10.96 13.21
CA GLY A 108 -23.63 9.65 13.67
C GLY A 108 -22.65 8.90 14.59
N VAL A 109 -21.60 9.56 15.08
CA VAL A 109 -20.64 8.98 16.02
C VAL A 109 -20.76 9.69 17.38
N ASP A 110 -21.48 9.11 18.34
CA ASP A 110 -21.65 9.71 19.68
C ASP A 110 -20.29 10.00 20.35
N LYS A 111 -19.40 9.06 20.29
CA LYS A 111 -18.05 9.15 20.89
C LYS A 111 -17.07 8.18 20.24
N LEU A 112 -15.78 8.50 20.33
CA LEU A 112 -14.74 7.60 19.85
C LEU A 112 -14.59 6.37 20.76
N GLU A 113 -14.37 5.21 20.15
CA GLU A 113 -14.07 3.96 20.83
C GLU A 113 -12.58 3.66 20.78
N SER A 114 -12.07 3.07 21.87
CA SER A 114 -10.68 2.62 21.96
C SER A 114 -10.34 1.61 20.85
N ASN A 115 -9.11 1.66 20.32
CA ASN A 115 -8.63 0.79 19.25
C ASN A 115 -9.44 0.84 17.94
N ARG A 116 -10.17 1.93 17.68
CA ARG A 116 -10.93 2.13 16.44
C ARG A 116 -10.30 3.23 15.59
N THR A 117 -10.33 3.05 14.30
CA THR A 117 -9.92 4.06 13.31
C THR A 117 -11.15 4.72 12.70
N TYR A 118 -11.13 6.04 12.65
CA TYR A 118 -12.16 6.89 12.03
C TYR A 118 -11.52 7.70 10.91
N VAL A 119 -12.27 7.97 9.86
CA VAL A 119 -11.85 8.82 8.75
C VAL A 119 -12.71 10.06 8.69
N LEU A 120 -12.04 11.23 8.75
CA LEU A 120 -12.63 12.56 8.63
C LEU A 120 -12.16 13.19 7.33
N THR A 121 -13.06 13.44 6.40
CA THR A 121 -12.77 14.12 5.15
C THR A 121 -13.22 15.58 5.20
N LEU A 122 -12.32 16.50 4.86
CA LEU A 122 -12.56 17.93 4.87
C LEU A 122 -12.47 18.52 3.47
N LEU A 123 -13.38 19.44 3.16
CA LEU A 123 -13.37 20.24 1.93
C LEU A 123 -13.26 21.73 2.25
N GLY A 124 -12.46 22.43 1.45
CA GLY A 124 -12.36 23.88 1.48
C GLY A 124 -13.26 24.53 0.42
N ASN A 125 -13.98 25.59 0.79
CA ASN A 125 -14.89 26.31 -0.12
C ASN A 125 -14.13 27.34 -1.00
N ASN A 126 -13.37 26.89 -1.99
CA ASN A 126 -12.73 27.80 -2.94
C ASN A 126 -12.87 27.34 -4.39
N LYS A 127 -12.71 28.31 -5.34
CA LYS A 127 -12.52 28.02 -6.78
C LYS A 127 -11.33 27.09 -7.09
N ILE A 128 -10.48 26.81 -6.10
CA ILE A 128 -9.50 25.72 -6.12
C ILE A 128 -10.23 24.37 -6.15
N ASP A 129 -11.45 24.29 -5.65
CA ASP A 129 -12.25 23.06 -5.62
C ASP A 129 -12.66 22.58 -7.02
N GLU A 130 -12.75 23.48 -8.02
CA GLU A 130 -12.95 23.01 -9.41
C GLU A 130 -11.68 22.36 -9.98
N ARG A 131 -10.49 22.81 -9.58
CA ARG A 131 -9.24 22.10 -9.86
C ARG A 131 -9.05 20.89 -8.93
N LEU A 132 -9.53 20.98 -7.71
CA LEU A 132 -9.50 19.88 -6.74
C LEU A 132 -10.61 18.88 -7.06
N ILE A 133 -11.80 19.30 -7.45
CA ILE A 133 -12.86 18.47 -8.02
C ILE A 133 -12.41 17.92 -9.38
N ALA A 134 -11.70 18.68 -10.21
CA ALA A 134 -11.03 18.15 -11.40
C ALA A 134 -9.82 17.26 -11.06
N LEU A 135 -9.08 17.52 -9.96
CA LEU A 135 -8.03 16.62 -9.45
C LEU A 135 -8.61 15.44 -8.66
N LEU A 136 -9.70 15.61 -7.93
CA LEU A 136 -10.47 14.55 -7.28
C LEU A 136 -11.36 13.82 -8.28
N SER A 137 -11.87 14.44 -9.34
CA SER A 137 -12.53 13.78 -10.47
C SER A 137 -11.53 13.32 -11.53
N SER A 138 -10.34 13.88 -11.66
CA SER A 138 -9.20 13.25 -12.33
C SER A 138 -8.53 12.22 -11.40
N ASN A 139 -8.57 12.38 -10.07
CA ASN A 139 -8.33 11.29 -9.10
C ASN A 139 -9.55 10.38 -8.94
N GLN A 140 -10.75 10.71 -9.42
CA GLN A 140 -11.87 9.79 -9.64
C GLN A 140 -11.90 9.24 -11.08
N GLN A 141 -11.20 9.83 -12.03
CA GLN A 141 -10.68 9.17 -13.22
C GLN A 141 -9.39 8.39 -12.92
N PHE A 142 -8.75 8.65 -11.78
CA PHE A 142 -7.81 7.86 -11.00
C PHE A 142 -8.45 7.31 -9.69
N ALA A 143 -9.71 7.53 -9.37
CA ALA A 143 -10.60 6.52 -8.79
C ALA A 143 -10.73 5.49 -9.90
N GLN A 144 -9.68 4.74 -9.98
CA GLN A 144 -9.45 3.50 -10.63
C GLN A 144 -10.79 2.80 -10.72
N SER A 145 -11.19 2.39 -11.88
CA SER A 145 -12.10 1.24 -12.00
C SER A 145 -11.83 0.37 -10.79
N PRO A 146 -12.82 0.13 -9.92
CA PRO A 146 -12.56 -0.45 -8.61
C PRO A 146 -11.63 -1.62 -8.82
N VAL A 147 -10.49 -1.63 -8.10
CA VAL A 147 -9.48 -2.68 -8.27
C VAL A 147 -10.25 -3.98 -8.23
N LYS A 148 -10.32 -4.69 -9.34
CA LYS A 148 -11.18 -5.87 -9.44
C LYS A 148 -10.53 -6.95 -8.58
N THR A 149 -10.94 -6.98 -7.33
CA THR A 149 -10.54 -8.00 -6.37
C THR A 149 -11.55 -9.12 -6.43
N VAL A 150 -11.08 -10.35 -6.51
CA VAL A 150 -11.90 -11.55 -6.35
C VAL A 150 -11.48 -12.26 -5.08
N SER A 151 -12.46 -12.68 -4.30
CA SER A 151 -12.25 -13.50 -3.11
C SER A 151 -12.60 -14.95 -3.44
N ILE A 152 -11.67 -15.87 -3.26
CA ILE A 152 -11.80 -17.27 -3.55
C ILE A 152 -11.85 -18.01 -2.25
N ASN A 153 -13.02 -18.55 -1.90
CA ASN A 153 -13.14 -19.45 -0.75
C ASN A 153 -12.43 -20.76 -1.04
N VAL A 154 -11.56 -21.19 -0.16
CA VAL A 154 -10.75 -22.38 -0.34
C VAL A 154 -11.16 -23.52 0.60
N LYS A 155 -11.43 -23.22 1.87
CA LYS A 155 -11.86 -24.19 2.88
C LYS A 155 -12.35 -23.47 4.14
N ASP A 156 -13.44 -23.92 4.75
CA ASP A 156 -13.92 -23.51 6.08
C ASP A 156 -13.96 -21.98 6.33
N GLY A 157 -14.35 -21.21 5.30
CA GLY A 157 -14.38 -19.74 5.38
C GLY A 157 -13.02 -19.06 5.15
N ILE A 158 -11.94 -19.79 4.96
CA ILE A 158 -10.65 -19.25 4.57
C ILE A 158 -10.71 -18.81 3.11
N ASN A 159 -10.35 -17.57 2.87
CA ASN A 159 -10.39 -16.94 1.55
C ASN A 159 -8.99 -16.54 1.08
N ILE A 160 -8.79 -16.57 -0.23
CA ILE A 160 -7.63 -15.95 -0.91
C ILE A 160 -8.15 -14.76 -1.70
N GLU A 161 -7.67 -13.57 -1.37
CA GLU A 161 -7.97 -12.35 -2.11
C GLU A 161 -6.97 -12.15 -3.24
N MET A 162 -7.49 -12.01 -4.47
CA MET A 162 -6.69 -11.84 -5.68
C MET A 162 -7.04 -10.52 -6.35
N VAL A 163 -6.03 -9.78 -6.77
CA VAL A 163 -6.15 -8.49 -7.46
C VAL A 163 -5.92 -8.70 -8.95
N LYS A 164 -6.83 -8.18 -9.78
CA LYS A 164 -6.66 -8.19 -11.24
C LYS A 164 -5.56 -7.21 -11.65
N VAL A 165 -4.60 -7.70 -12.40
CA VAL A 165 -3.54 -6.92 -13.05
C VAL A 165 -3.80 -6.95 -14.56
N GLU A 166 -4.04 -5.79 -15.14
CA GLU A 166 -4.26 -5.66 -16.57
C GLU A 166 -2.96 -5.85 -17.35
N ALA A 167 -3.07 -6.43 -18.54
CA ALA A 167 -1.98 -6.54 -19.49
C ALA A 167 -1.34 -5.18 -19.77
N GLY A 168 -0.04 -5.16 -20.06
CA GLY A 168 0.64 -3.90 -20.32
C GLY A 168 2.13 -4.05 -20.58
N THR A 169 2.78 -2.93 -20.82
CA THR A 169 4.22 -2.88 -21.08
C THR A 169 4.89 -1.98 -20.04
N PHE A 170 5.99 -2.45 -19.46
CA PHE A 170 6.78 -1.70 -18.49
C PHE A 170 8.28 -1.83 -18.78
N THR A 171 9.08 -1.08 -18.05
CA THR A 171 10.54 -1.24 -18.05
C THR A 171 10.94 -2.04 -16.83
N MET A 172 11.44 -3.26 -17.05
CA MET A 172 11.91 -4.19 -16.04
C MET A 172 13.38 -3.95 -15.72
N GLY A 173 13.77 -4.06 -14.44
CA GLY A 173 15.13 -3.89 -13.98
C GLY A 173 15.42 -2.50 -13.42
N ALA A 174 16.71 -2.13 -13.35
CA ALA A 174 17.16 -0.88 -12.74
C ALA A 174 16.81 0.33 -13.59
N THR A 175 15.66 0.92 -13.37
CA THR A 175 15.22 2.20 -13.92
C THR A 175 15.81 3.39 -13.15
N ALA A 176 15.65 4.61 -13.65
CA ALA A 176 16.34 5.80 -13.14
C ALA A 176 16.03 6.13 -11.67
N GLU A 177 14.86 5.73 -11.18
CA GLU A 177 14.44 5.92 -9.79
C GLU A 177 15.11 4.94 -8.81
N MET A 178 15.79 3.90 -9.28
CA MET A 178 16.41 2.89 -8.43
C MET A 178 17.76 3.35 -7.88
N GLU A 179 17.84 3.58 -6.58
CA GLU A 179 19.09 3.94 -5.91
C GLU A 179 20.00 2.72 -5.74
N SER A 180 21.29 2.88 -6.12
CA SER A 180 22.32 1.86 -5.96
C SER A 180 21.92 0.46 -6.46
N PRO A 181 21.47 0.31 -7.72
CA PRO A 181 21.08 -0.98 -8.26
C PRO A 181 22.29 -1.89 -8.45
N THR A 182 22.07 -3.19 -8.29
CA THR A 182 23.07 -4.23 -8.54
C THR A 182 23.20 -4.55 -10.03
N ASP A 183 24.26 -5.23 -10.44
CA ASP A 183 24.51 -5.51 -11.85
C ASP A 183 23.55 -6.56 -12.44
N ASP A 184 22.96 -7.41 -11.62
CA ASP A 184 21.96 -8.39 -12.03
C ASP A 184 20.57 -7.77 -12.29
N GLU A 185 20.36 -6.51 -11.87
CA GLU A 185 19.17 -5.72 -12.22
C GLU A 185 19.32 -5.03 -13.60
N LYS A 186 20.47 -5.17 -14.26
CA LYS A 186 20.82 -4.48 -15.51
C LYS A 186 21.00 -5.47 -16.69
N PRO A 187 20.76 -5.00 -17.92
CA PRO A 187 20.19 -3.71 -18.28
C PRO A 187 18.68 -3.66 -18.03
N ALA A 188 18.16 -2.46 -17.75
CA ALA A 188 16.73 -2.24 -17.79
C ALA A 188 16.25 -2.43 -19.25
N HIS A 189 15.13 -3.13 -19.41
CA HIS A 189 14.60 -3.47 -20.75
C HIS A 189 13.08 -3.51 -20.75
N LYS A 190 12.47 -3.32 -21.93
CA LYS A 190 11.02 -3.37 -22.06
C LYS A 190 10.50 -4.79 -21.97
N VAL A 191 9.46 -4.97 -21.15
CA VAL A 191 8.72 -6.22 -21.03
C VAL A 191 7.24 -5.96 -21.26
N THR A 192 6.59 -6.77 -22.09
CA THR A 192 5.16 -6.74 -22.32
C THR A 192 4.52 -7.98 -21.71
N ILE A 193 3.60 -7.78 -20.78
CA ILE A 193 2.68 -8.81 -20.30
C ILE A 193 1.42 -8.73 -21.18
N THR A 194 1.12 -9.81 -21.91
CA THR A 194 0.10 -9.76 -22.97
C THR A 194 -1.29 -10.16 -22.53
N LYS A 195 -1.41 -10.76 -21.35
CA LYS A 195 -2.69 -11.22 -20.80
C LYS A 195 -2.90 -10.66 -19.42
N ASP A 196 -4.13 -10.32 -19.10
CA ASP A 196 -4.54 -10.04 -17.73
C ASP A 196 -4.29 -11.27 -16.86
N PHE A 197 -3.96 -11.03 -15.60
CA PHE A 197 -3.80 -12.09 -14.60
C PHE A 197 -4.30 -11.59 -13.24
N TYR A 198 -4.49 -12.49 -12.31
CA TYR A 198 -4.75 -12.13 -10.92
C TYR A 198 -3.53 -12.49 -10.07
N ILE A 199 -3.18 -11.60 -9.14
CA ILE A 199 -2.09 -11.84 -8.18
C ILE A 199 -2.63 -11.73 -6.76
N GLY A 200 -2.07 -12.51 -5.83
CA GLY A 200 -2.42 -12.43 -4.41
C GLY A 200 -2.31 -10.99 -3.90
N LYS A 201 -3.39 -10.51 -3.29
CA LYS A 201 -3.41 -9.19 -2.64
C LYS A 201 -2.36 -9.12 -1.53
N TYR A 202 -2.11 -10.25 -0.89
CA TYR A 202 -1.17 -10.48 0.18
C TYR A 202 -0.26 -11.68 -0.14
N GLU A 203 0.78 -11.85 0.65
CA GLU A 203 1.52 -13.10 0.77
C GLU A 203 0.58 -14.20 1.27
N VAL A 204 0.87 -15.46 0.97
CA VAL A 204 0.10 -16.60 1.53
C VAL A 204 0.26 -16.64 3.04
N THR A 205 -0.86 -16.64 3.77
CA THR A 205 -0.86 -16.58 5.23
C THR A 205 -0.74 -17.95 5.88
N GLN A 206 -0.39 -17.96 7.17
CA GLN A 206 -0.32 -19.20 7.98
C GLN A 206 -1.69 -19.90 8.03
N ALA A 207 -2.80 -19.14 8.20
CA ALA A 207 -4.13 -19.75 8.16
C ALA A 207 -4.43 -20.45 6.83
N GLN A 208 -4.09 -19.80 5.71
CA GLN A 208 -4.27 -20.39 4.38
C GLN A 208 -3.41 -21.65 4.19
N TRP A 209 -2.16 -21.60 4.65
CA TRP A 209 -1.25 -22.73 4.57
C TRP A 209 -1.79 -23.94 5.32
N TYR A 210 -2.09 -23.78 6.59
CA TYR A 210 -2.54 -24.89 7.44
C TYR A 210 -3.89 -25.46 6.99
N ALA A 211 -4.81 -24.63 6.55
CA ALA A 211 -6.10 -25.08 6.02
C ALA A 211 -5.95 -25.93 4.74
N ILE A 212 -5.06 -25.53 3.82
CA ILE A 212 -4.87 -26.21 2.53
C ILE A 212 -3.97 -27.43 2.68
N MET A 213 -2.91 -27.30 3.47
CA MET A 213 -1.98 -28.42 3.69
C MET A 213 -2.54 -29.48 4.62
N GLU A 214 -3.57 -29.16 5.40
CA GLU A 214 -4.19 -30.03 6.41
C GLU A 214 -3.17 -30.47 7.48
N GLU A 215 -2.33 -29.51 7.85
CA GLU A 215 -1.28 -29.66 8.87
C GLU A 215 -1.70 -28.90 10.13
N GLU A 216 -1.32 -29.42 11.30
CA GLU A 216 -1.49 -28.69 12.55
C GLU A 216 -0.40 -27.64 12.73
N PRO A 217 -0.74 -26.44 13.24
CA PRO A 217 0.24 -25.43 13.56
C PRO A 217 1.31 -25.93 14.53
N ILE A 218 2.58 -25.73 14.20
CA ILE A 218 3.69 -26.13 15.05
C ILE A 218 3.83 -25.11 16.20
N PRO A 219 3.67 -25.53 17.48
CA PRO A 219 3.83 -24.63 18.61
C PRO A 219 5.20 -23.92 18.60
N GLY A 220 5.18 -22.58 18.79
CA GLY A 220 6.39 -21.75 18.75
C GLY A 220 6.75 -21.20 17.35
N PHE A 221 6.19 -21.75 16.28
CA PHE A 221 6.33 -21.24 14.92
C PHE A 221 5.06 -20.56 14.37
N TYR A 222 3.92 -20.86 14.97
CA TYR A 222 2.66 -20.22 14.61
C TYR A 222 2.57 -18.85 15.28
N MET A 223 2.57 -17.80 14.46
CA MET A 223 2.48 -16.42 14.93
C MET A 223 1.06 -15.87 14.87
N GLY A 224 0.18 -16.49 14.08
CA GLY A 224 -1.22 -16.12 13.94
C GLY A 224 -1.73 -16.18 12.49
N ASP A 225 -3.04 -16.22 12.36
CA ASP A 225 -3.75 -16.42 11.08
C ASP A 225 -3.30 -15.51 9.94
N GLN A 226 -3.07 -14.24 10.26
CA GLN A 226 -2.76 -13.20 9.28
C GLN A 226 -1.25 -12.99 9.05
N TYR A 227 -0.38 -13.75 9.69
CA TYR A 227 1.04 -13.69 9.41
C TYR A 227 1.36 -14.45 8.11
N PRO A 228 2.34 -13.98 7.32
CA PRO A 228 2.74 -14.73 6.13
C PRO A 228 3.28 -16.11 6.54
N LYS A 229 3.07 -17.09 5.68
CA LYS A 229 3.73 -18.38 5.81
C LYS A 229 5.14 -18.26 5.25
N ASP A 230 6.10 -18.33 6.12
CA ASP A 230 7.52 -18.39 5.79
C ASP A 230 8.13 -19.78 6.10
N GLU A 231 9.43 -19.88 5.99
CA GLU A 231 10.16 -21.16 6.12
C GLU A 231 9.63 -22.25 5.18
N VAL A 232 9.35 -21.88 3.94
CA VAL A 232 8.89 -22.76 2.88
C VAL A 232 9.89 -22.79 1.73
N SER A 233 10.20 -23.99 1.24
CA SER A 233 10.97 -24.16 0.02
C SER A 233 10.12 -23.89 -1.22
N TRP A 234 10.77 -23.65 -2.36
CA TRP A 234 10.07 -23.58 -3.64
C TRP A 234 9.24 -24.84 -3.91
N THR A 235 9.76 -26.01 -3.54
CA THR A 235 9.06 -27.29 -3.68
C THR A 235 7.82 -27.38 -2.79
N ASP A 236 7.86 -26.83 -1.58
CA ASP A 236 6.71 -26.82 -0.68
C ASP A 236 5.62 -25.87 -1.21
N CYS A 237 6.01 -24.73 -1.79
CA CYS A 237 5.07 -23.87 -2.50
C CYS A 237 4.37 -24.61 -3.65
N GLN A 238 5.07 -25.45 -4.42
CA GLN A 238 4.46 -26.23 -5.49
C GLN A 238 3.48 -27.29 -4.96
N LYS A 239 3.80 -27.94 -3.83
CA LYS A 239 2.87 -28.87 -3.16
C LYS A 239 1.59 -28.16 -2.72
N PHE A 240 1.74 -27.00 -2.05
CA PHE A 240 0.61 -26.16 -1.65
C PHE A 240 -0.26 -25.80 -2.85
N ILE A 241 0.34 -25.29 -3.92
CA ILE A 241 -0.35 -24.90 -5.16
C ILE A 241 -1.08 -26.09 -5.79
N SER A 242 -0.45 -27.26 -5.81
CA SER A 242 -1.10 -28.49 -6.33
C SER A 242 -2.36 -28.84 -5.54
N LYS A 243 -2.29 -28.83 -4.20
CA LYS A 243 -3.47 -29.06 -3.34
C LYS A 243 -4.54 -27.99 -3.53
N LEU A 244 -4.14 -26.71 -3.55
CA LEU A 244 -5.05 -25.58 -3.78
C LEU A 244 -5.80 -25.74 -5.11
N ASN A 245 -5.11 -26.10 -6.18
CA ASN A 245 -5.70 -26.33 -7.50
C ASN A 245 -6.69 -27.51 -7.47
N GLN A 246 -6.39 -28.58 -6.75
CA GLN A 246 -7.31 -29.71 -6.56
C GLN A 246 -8.58 -29.30 -5.81
N ILE A 247 -8.45 -28.51 -4.74
CA ILE A 247 -9.57 -28.06 -3.91
C ILE A 247 -10.47 -27.11 -4.70
N THR A 248 -9.88 -26.15 -5.45
CA THR A 248 -10.62 -25.06 -6.08
C THR A 248 -11.00 -25.31 -7.52
N GLY A 249 -10.39 -26.30 -8.18
CA GLY A 249 -10.53 -26.51 -9.63
C GLY A 249 -9.95 -25.38 -10.47
N LYS A 250 -9.11 -24.52 -9.89
CA LYS A 250 -8.52 -23.35 -10.54
C LYS A 250 -7.05 -23.58 -10.89
N ASN A 251 -6.46 -22.63 -11.61
CA ASN A 251 -5.09 -22.74 -12.11
C ASN A 251 -4.16 -21.73 -11.44
N PHE A 252 -3.90 -21.94 -10.13
CA PHE A 252 -2.93 -21.17 -9.37
C PHE A 252 -1.51 -21.58 -9.68
N ARG A 253 -0.60 -20.65 -9.60
CA ARG A 253 0.86 -20.84 -9.73
C ARG A 253 1.63 -19.75 -8.99
N LEU A 254 2.95 -19.88 -8.90
CA LEU A 254 3.80 -18.76 -8.54
C LEU A 254 3.82 -17.70 -9.66
N PRO A 255 4.03 -16.41 -9.33
CA PRO A 255 4.27 -15.37 -10.33
C PRO A 255 5.54 -15.65 -11.13
N THR A 256 5.55 -15.35 -12.40
CA THR A 256 6.83 -15.16 -13.10
C THR A 256 7.53 -13.94 -12.52
N VAL A 257 8.84 -13.85 -12.66
CA VAL A 257 9.63 -12.70 -12.19
C VAL A 257 9.12 -11.39 -12.80
N ALA A 258 8.70 -11.43 -14.07
CA ALA A 258 8.18 -10.26 -14.77
C ALA A 258 6.79 -9.85 -14.29
N GLU A 259 5.90 -10.80 -14.04
CA GLU A 259 4.57 -10.52 -13.47
C GLU A 259 4.70 -9.93 -12.06
N TRP A 260 5.60 -10.49 -11.26
CA TRP A 260 5.87 -10.00 -9.91
C TRP A 260 6.35 -8.53 -9.95
N GLU A 261 7.38 -8.22 -10.75
CA GLU A 261 7.93 -6.86 -10.83
C GLU A 261 6.92 -5.88 -11.46
N TYR A 262 6.16 -6.30 -12.47
CA TYR A 262 5.11 -5.48 -13.07
C TYR A 262 4.03 -5.11 -12.04
N ALA A 263 3.57 -6.08 -11.26
CA ALA A 263 2.60 -5.86 -10.19
C ALA A 263 3.16 -4.99 -9.06
N ALA A 264 4.41 -5.21 -8.63
CA ALA A 264 5.09 -4.43 -7.60
C ALA A 264 5.25 -2.96 -7.99
N ARG A 265 5.49 -2.68 -9.27
CA ARG A 265 5.60 -1.31 -9.81
C ARG A 265 4.24 -0.62 -10.03
N GLY A 266 3.11 -1.27 -9.70
CA GLY A 266 1.78 -0.70 -9.88
C GLY A 266 1.14 -0.96 -11.26
N GLY A 267 1.69 -1.88 -12.07
CA GLY A 267 1.15 -2.25 -13.38
C GLY A 267 1.00 -1.08 -14.33
N SER A 268 -0.15 -0.99 -15.00
CA SER A 268 -0.53 0.14 -15.87
C SER A 268 -0.72 1.47 -15.12
N LYS A 269 -0.78 1.44 -13.78
CA LYS A 269 -1.00 2.60 -12.92
C LYS A 269 0.28 3.06 -12.21
N SER A 270 1.44 2.52 -12.59
CA SER A 270 2.74 2.82 -12.02
C SER A 270 3.04 4.32 -11.95
N ARG A 271 3.53 4.77 -10.81
CA ARG A 271 3.97 6.15 -10.57
C ARG A 271 5.49 6.30 -10.59
N GLY A 272 6.22 5.24 -10.95
CA GLY A 272 7.67 5.26 -11.00
C GLY A 272 8.32 5.32 -9.63
N TYR A 273 7.76 4.66 -8.63
CA TYR A 273 8.36 4.58 -7.30
C TYR A 273 9.45 3.53 -7.24
N GLN A 274 10.43 3.77 -6.37
CA GLN A 274 11.53 2.83 -6.10
C GLN A 274 11.03 1.56 -5.40
N TYR A 275 10.09 1.72 -4.47
CA TYR A 275 9.43 0.63 -3.74
C TYR A 275 7.99 0.47 -4.21
N SER A 276 7.35 -0.61 -3.83
CA SER A 276 5.98 -0.87 -4.24
C SER A 276 4.99 0.09 -3.55
N GLY A 277 4.60 1.14 -4.25
CA GLY A 277 3.61 2.14 -3.81
C GLY A 277 4.18 3.41 -3.18
N SER A 278 5.50 3.54 -2.93
CA SER A 278 6.10 4.76 -2.36
C SER A 278 7.60 4.87 -2.65
N ASN A 279 8.15 6.09 -2.56
CA ASN A 279 9.60 6.31 -2.45
C ASN A 279 10.08 6.29 -0.98
N ASN A 280 9.18 6.33 -0.01
CA ASN A 280 9.49 6.13 1.39
C ASN A 280 9.18 4.68 1.79
N LEU A 281 10.22 3.87 1.99
CA LEU A 281 10.07 2.45 2.31
C LEU A 281 9.22 2.20 3.57
N SER A 282 9.33 3.06 4.57
CA SER A 282 8.60 2.90 5.84
C SER A 282 7.08 2.94 5.69
N ASP A 283 6.56 3.55 4.62
CA ASP A 283 5.12 3.63 4.36
C ASP A 283 4.55 2.29 3.89
N VAL A 284 5.35 1.53 3.13
CA VAL A 284 4.91 0.37 2.35
C VAL A 284 5.53 -0.97 2.80
N ALA A 285 6.51 -0.95 3.72
CA ALA A 285 7.28 -2.14 4.06
C ALA A 285 7.54 -2.33 5.54
N TRP A 286 7.57 -3.59 5.96
CA TRP A 286 8.24 -4.05 7.15
C TRP A 286 9.63 -4.53 6.76
N TYR A 287 10.67 -3.85 7.26
CA TYR A 287 12.07 -4.13 6.94
C TYR A 287 12.94 -3.89 8.17
N ARG A 288 14.23 -4.14 8.09
CA ARG A 288 15.16 -4.16 9.22
C ARG A 288 15.04 -2.96 10.18
N ALA A 289 14.75 -1.76 9.67
CA ALA A 289 14.72 -0.56 10.50
C ALA A 289 13.41 -0.38 11.29
N ASN A 290 12.33 -1.09 10.95
CA ASN A 290 11.01 -0.88 11.55
C ASN A 290 10.24 -2.16 11.92
N SER A 291 10.79 -3.34 11.59
CA SER A 291 10.14 -4.63 11.80
C SER A 291 10.24 -5.18 13.23
N ASN A 292 11.11 -4.61 14.08
CA ASN A 292 11.46 -5.20 15.39
C ASN A 292 12.00 -6.63 15.28
N ASN A 293 12.76 -6.93 14.21
CA ASN A 293 13.36 -8.23 13.92
C ASN A 293 12.35 -9.39 13.80
N THR A 294 11.16 -9.12 13.29
CA THR A 294 10.12 -10.12 13.06
C THR A 294 9.26 -9.77 11.85
N MET A 295 8.61 -10.76 11.23
CA MET A 295 7.55 -10.53 10.27
C MET A 295 6.29 -9.99 10.94
N HIS A 296 5.41 -9.41 10.16
CA HIS A 296 4.17 -8.77 10.61
C HIS A 296 2.96 -9.34 9.89
N PRO A 297 1.75 -9.18 10.43
CA PRO A 297 0.53 -9.54 9.72
C PRO A 297 0.47 -8.86 8.36
N VAL A 298 0.03 -9.58 7.34
CA VAL A 298 -0.09 -9.07 5.97
C VAL A 298 -1.02 -7.87 5.89
N GLY A 299 -0.77 -6.95 4.96
CA GLY A 299 -1.64 -5.81 4.70
C GLY A 299 -1.60 -4.71 5.75
N THR A 300 -0.62 -4.68 6.62
CA THR A 300 -0.54 -3.68 7.71
C THR A 300 0.26 -2.42 7.33
N LYS A 301 0.84 -2.39 6.14
CA LYS A 301 1.44 -1.21 5.50
C LYS A 301 0.53 -0.69 4.39
N GLN A 302 0.96 0.37 3.67
CA GLN A 302 0.18 0.90 2.54
C GLN A 302 0.29 -0.02 1.32
N ALA A 303 -0.82 -0.16 0.61
CA ALA A 303 -0.84 -0.86 -0.67
C ALA A 303 -0.20 -0.02 -1.78
N ASN A 304 0.23 -0.68 -2.84
CA ASN A 304 0.61 0.00 -4.07
C ASN A 304 -0.61 0.46 -4.88
N GLU A 305 -0.38 1.02 -6.08
CA GLU A 305 -1.40 1.60 -6.95
C GLU A 305 -2.47 0.61 -7.43
N LEU A 306 -2.19 -0.70 -7.33
CA LEU A 306 -3.11 -1.79 -7.64
C LEU A 306 -3.83 -2.33 -6.41
N GLY A 307 -3.58 -1.79 -5.21
CA GLY A 307 -4.14 -2.32 -3.97
C GLY A 307 -3.47 -3.62 -3.50
N ILE A 308 -2.23 -3.88 -3.91
CA ILE A 308 -1.42 -5.04 -3.51
C ILE A 308 -0.50 -4.59 -2.37
N TYR A 309 -0.37 -5.42 -1.36
CA TYR A 309 0.39 -5.15 -0.14
C TYR A 309 1.67 -5.97 -0.09
N ASP A 310 2.62 -5.51 0.72
CA ASP A 310 3.81 -6.23 1.15
C ASP A 310 4.74 -6.70 0.00
N MET A 311 4.62 -6.06 -1.19
CA MET A 311 5.55 -6.31 -2.31
C MET A 311 6.93 -5.69 -2.09
N SER A 312 7.13 -5.01 -0.95
CA SER A 312 8.41 -4.54 -0.43
C SER A 312 8.47 -4.89 1.05
N GLY A 313 9.42 -5.69 1.49
CA GLY A 313 9.61 -6.14 2.87
C GLY A 313 8.72 -7.32 3.26
N ASN A 314 8.52 -7.53 4.54
CA ASN A 314 7.82 -8.60 5.24
C ASN A 314 8.47 -9.96 5.02
N VAL A 315 8.23 -10.66 3.90
CA VAL A 315 8.97 -11.88 3.52
C VAL A 315 9.42 -11.83 2.06
N TRP A 316 10.58 -12.43 1.76
CA TRP A 316 11.00 -12.70 0.40
C TRP A 316 10.01 -13.66 -0.26
N GLU A 317 9.78 -13.49 -1.55
CA GLU A 317 8.77 -14.26 -2.27
C GLU A 317 9.36 -15.08 -3.42
N TRP A 318 9.11 -16.39 -3.39
CA TRP A 318 9.47 -17.27 -4.48
C TRP A 318 8.76 -16.90 -5.78
N CYS A 319 9.52 -16.85 -6.88
CA CYS A 319 9.01 -16.76 -8.24
C CYS A 319 9.03 -18.12 -8.94
N LEU A 320 8.29 -18.22 -10.05
CA LEU A 320 8.09 -19.50 -10.77
C LEU A 320 9.39 -20.05 -11.32
N LEU A 321 10.16 -19.24 -12.05
CA LEU A 321 11.42 -19.60 -12.66
C LEU A 321 12.37 -18.39 -12.71
N PRO A 322 13.68 -18.58 -12.54
CA PRO A 322 14.65 -17.49 -12.60
C PRO A 322 14.83 -16.96 -14.03
N MET A 323 14.95 -15.64 -14.16
CA MET A 323 15.14 -14.97 -15.44
C MET A 323 16.59 -15.04 -15.98
N GLY A 324 17.57 -15.34 -15.13
CA GLY A 324 18.98 -15.24 -15.52
C GLY A 324 19.40 -13.78 -15.79
N LYS A 325 20.37 -13.59 -16.71
CA LYS A 325 20.80 -12.24 -17.11
C LYS A 325 19.74 -11.54 -17.95
N TYR A 326 19.51 -10.27 -17.66
CA TYR A 326 18.56 -9.47 -18.42
C TYR A 326 19.09 -9.17 -19.83
N PRO A 327 18.24 -9.29 -20.88
CA PRO A 327 18.64 -8.99 -22.24
C PRO A 327 18.53 -7.49 -22.54
N HIS A 328 19.25 -7.01 -23.55
CA HIS A 328 19.09 -5.65 -24.06
C HIS A 328 17.83 -5.48 -24.94
N LYS A 329 17.26 -6.58 -25.42
CA LYS A 329 16.10 -6.55 -26.33
C LYS A 329 14.79 -6.62 -25.54
N PRO A 330 13.72 -5.99 -26.05
CA PRO A 330 12.38 -6.16 -25.51
C PRO A 330 11.95 -7.63 -25.45
N GLN A 331 11.21 -7.97 -24.41
CA GLN A 331 10.65 -9.31 -24.20
C GLN A 331 9.13 -9.26 -24.13
N LYS A 332 8.49 -10.37 -24.47
CA LYS A 332 7.05 -10.58 -24.38
C LYS A 332 6.78 -11.84 -23.58
N ASP A 333 5.97 -11.71 -22.52
CA ASP A 333 5.64 -12.79 -21.57
C ASP A 333 6.87 -13.63 -21.19
N PRO A 334 7.96 -13.00 -20.68
CA PRO A 334 9.17 -13.75 -20.44
C PRO A 334 8.96 -14.78 -19.32
N MET A 335 9.12 -16.03 -19.70
CA MET A 335 9.20 -17.14 -18.76
C MET A 335 10.68 -17.45 -18.51
N GLY A 336 11.10 -17.46 -17.27
CA GLY A 336 12.42 -17.94 -16.89
C GLY A 336 12.63 -19.38 -17.37
N LYS A 337 13.88 -19.85 -17.35
CA LYS A 337 14.21 -21.24 -17.71
C LYS A 337 14.87 -21.92 -16.53
N LYS A 338 14.32 -23.04 -16.10
CA LYS A 338 14.98 -23.89 -15.11
C LYS A 338 16.18 -24.56 -15.78
N GLN A 339 17.38 -24.22 -15.33
CA GLN A 339 18.59 -24.95 -15.68
C GLN A 339 18.89 -25.92 -14.55
N TRP A 340 19.40 -27.12 -14.87
CA TRP A 340 19.85 -28.10 -13.87
C TRP A 340 20.90 -27.43 -12.96
N ASN A 341 20.68 -27.48 -11.63
CA ASN A 341 21.52 -26.87 -10.60
C ASN A 341 21.49 -25.33 -10.50
N THR A 342 20.48 -24.66 -11.03
CA THR A 342 20.31 -23.22 -10.84
C THR A 342 19.57 -22.89 -9.55
N LEU A 343 19.89 -21.72 -9.03
CA LEU A 343 19.16 -21.08 -7.93
C LEU A 343 17.80 -20.60 -8.45
N ASP A 344 16.78 -20.69 -7.63
CA ASP A 344 15.49 -20.05 -7.90
C ASP A 344 15.49 -18.58 -7.44
N GLU A 345 14.63 -17.76 -8.02
CA GLU A 345 14.64 -16.30 -7.82
C GLU A 345 13.59 -15.88 -6.79
N LEU A 346 14.02 -14.98 -5.92
CA LEU A 346 13.24 -14.34 -4.87
C LEU A 346 13.13 -12.86 -5.12
N ARG A 347 12.03 -12.26 -4.69
CA ARG A 347 11.73 -10.85 -4.83
C ARG A 347 11.22 -10.25 -3.52
N GLY A 348 11.27 -8.91 -3.41
CA GLY A 348 10.57 -8.11 -2.40
C GLY A 348 11.39 -7.70 -1.18
N GLY A 349 12.35 -8.48 -0.74
CA GLY A 349 12.98 -8.28 0.58
C GLY A 349 12.15 -8.88 1.71
N ASP A 350 12.70 -8.90 2.93
CA ASP A 350 12.04 -9.39 4.12
C ASP A 350 12.14 -8.40 5.29
N TRP A 351 11.57 -8.77 6.42
CA TRP A 351 11.60 -8.00 7.66
C TRP A 351 13.03 -7.68 8.17
N ASN A 352 14.05 -8.42 7.74
CA ASN A 352 15.45 -8.20 8.12
C ASN A 352 16.31 -7.59 6.98
N SER A 353 15.70 -7.28 5.85
CA SER A 353 16.36 -6.71 4.68
C SER A 353 16.72 -5.24 4.85
N TYR A 354 17.78 -4.79 4.18
CA TYR A 354 18.11 -3.38 4.05
C TYR A 354 17.24 -2.71 2.98
N THR A 355 17.21 -1.38 2.97
CA THR A 355 16.43 -0.59 2.00
C THR A 355 16.68 -0.99 0.55
N LYS A 356 17.95 -1.20 0.17
CA LYS A 356 18.34 -1.61 -1.18
C LYS A 356 17.73 -2.94 -1.63
N ASP A 357 17.46 -3.83 -0.67
CA ASP A 357 16.95 -5.18 -0.94
C ASP A 357 15.41 -5.20 -1.13
N CYS A 358 14.72 -4.15 -0.67
CA CYS A 358 13.26 -4.01 -0.78
C CYS A 358 12.80 -3.26 -2.05
N ARG A 359 13.72 -2.85 -2.95
CA ARG A 359 13.36 -2.19 -4.22
C ARG A 359 12.59 -3.14 -5.13
N SER A 360 11.64 -2.61 -5.88
CA SER A 360 10.81 -3.42 -6.80
C SER A 360 11.64 -4.19 -7.85
N SER A 361 12.83 -3.69 -8.21
CA SER A 361 13.73 -4.33 -9.16
C SER A 361 14.73 -5.31 -8.55
N ASN A 362 14.92 -5.29 -7.21
CA ASN A 362 15.95 -6.10 -6.55
C ASN A 362 15.69 -7.60 -6.73
N ARG A 363 16.78 -8.35 -6.84
CA ARG A 363 16.78 -9.78 -7.12
C ARG A 363 17.63 -10.52 -6.09
N LYS A 364 17.14 -11.67 -5.64
CA LYS A 364 17.90 -12.59 -4.79
C LYS A 364 17.78 -14.00 -5.34
N PHE A 365 18.84 -14.75 -5.28
CA PHE A 365 18.90 -16.11 -5.80
C PHE A 365 19.25 -17.09 -4.67
N LEU A 366 18.48 -18.15 -4.57
CA LEU A 366 18.67 -19.13 -3.52
C LEU A 366 18.37 -20.55 -4.03
N SER A 367 18.99 -21.56 -3.42
CA SER A 367 18.66 -22.95 -3.70
C SER A 367 17.22 -23.25 -3.31
N ASN A 368 16.48 -23.95 -4.17
CA ASN A 368 15.07 -24.33 -3.98
C ASN A 368 14.79 -25.26 -2.78
N ARG A 369 15.83 -25.74 -2.13
CA ARG A 369 15.74 -26.59 -0.92
C ARG A 369 15.98 -25.84 0.37
N ASN A 370 16.39 -24.57 0.28
CA ASN A 370 16.65 -23.80 1.48
C ASN A 370 15.35 -23.44 2.19
N LEU A 371 15.29 -23.81 3.43
CA LEU A 371 14.30 -23.36 4.40
C LEU A 371 14.99 -22.29 5.23
N THR A 372 14.66 -21.04 4.99
CA THR A 372 15.19 -19.92 5.77
C THR A 372 14.05 -19.05 6.24
N ASN A 373 14.19 -18.54 7.47
CA ASN A 373 13.28 -17.60 8.05
C ASN A 373 13.14 -16.37 7.13
N GLY A 374 11.93 -15.84 6.98
CA GLY A 374 11.65 -14.67 6.17
C GLY A 374 11.51 -14.96 4.66
N ILE A 375 11.29 -16.22 4.25
CA ILE A 375 11.01 -16.59 2.85
C ILE A 375 9.64 -17.27 2.76
N GLY A 376 8.73 -16.61 2.05
CA GLY A 376 7.38 -17.05 1.75
C GLY A 376 7.07 -16.98 0.26
N PHE A 377 5.81 -16.73 -0.09
CA PHE A 377 5.36 -16.64 -1.48
C PHE A 377 3.98 -15.99 -1.60
N ARG A 378 3.66 -15.54 -2.80
CA ARG A 378 2.30 -15.17 -3.19
C ARG A 378 1.86 -15.91 -4.44
N LEU A 379 0.58 -15.88 -4.73
CA LEU A 379 -0.03 -16.65 -5.79
C LEU A 379 -0.34 -15.79 -7.01
N VAL A 380 -0.33 -16.41 -8.18
CA VAL A 380 -0.96 -15.91 -9.40
C VAL A 380 -2.03 -16.89 -9.84
N LEU A 381 -3.16 -16.36 -10.32
CA LEU A 381 -4.23 -17.12 -10.95
C LEU A 381 -4.37 -16.66 -12.40
N THR A 382 -4.36 -17.59 -13.33
CA THR A 382 -4.66 -17.38 -14.74
C THR A 382 -6.04 -17.94 -15.08
N GLU A 383 -6.83 -17.14 -15.81
CA GLU A 383 -8.11 -17.60 -16.38
C GLU A 383 -7.89 -18.58 -17.51
#